data_246564dfa44002a893230fe61d7b2f5e
#
_entry.id   246564dfa44002a893230fe61d7b2f5e
#
_cell.length_a   1.000
_cell.length_b   1.000
_cell.length_c   1.000
_cell.angle_alpha   90.00
_cell.angle_beta   90.00
_cell.angle_gamma   90.00
#
_symmetry.space_group_name_H-M   'P 1'
#
loop_
_entity.id
_entity.type
_entity.pdbx_description
1 polymer ?
#
loop_
_entity_poly.entity_id
_entity_poly.type
_entity_poly.pdbx_seq_one_letter_code
_entity_poly.pdbx_strand_id
1 'polypeptide(L)'
;MIDNRLAPYGAFILRVALGVMYLAHSLVLKLYVFTLAGNAQFFGSIGLPAWFGYAVFFAEAIGGALLVLGVYARPVALALVPVLVGAAWVHWGNGWVFSSPDGGWEYPVFLVVASLAVALVGEGAYALKPTPPALVTRFARA
;
A
#
# COMPACT_ATOMS: atom_id res chain seq x y z
N MET A 1 -4.49 25.48 10.90
CA MET A 1 -5.21 24.87 12.05
C MET A 1 -5.91 23.61 11.52
N ILE A 2 -5.79 22.47 12.19
CA ILE A 2 -6.47 21.23 11.76
C ILE A 2 -7.89 21.26 12.31
N ASP A 3 -8.90 21.02 11.46
CA ASP A 3 -10.27 20.83 11.91
C ASP A 3 -10.44 19.44 12.53
N ASN A 4 -10.47 19.38 13.85
CA ASN A 4 -10.58 18.12 14.60
C ASN A 4 -11.92 17.37 14.38
N ARG A 5 -12.94 18.03 13.84
CA ARG A 5 -14.23 17.40 13.51
C ARG A 5 -14.17 16.65 12.19
N LEU A 6 -13.47 17.19 11.20
CA LEU A 6 -13.38 16.63 9.84
C LEU A 6 -12.13 15.74 9.65
N ALA A 7 -11.06 15.97 10.38
CA ALA A 7 -9.81 15.21 10.24
C ALA A 7 -9.99 13.69 10.32
N PRO A 8 -10.84 13.11 11.22
CA PRO A 8 -11.05 11.66 11.26
C PRO A 8 -11.67 11.09 9.99
N TYR A 9 -12.53 11.86 9.30
CA TYR A 9 -13.13 11.44 8.04
C TYR A 9 -12.15 11.53 6.88
N GLY A 10 -11.28 12.55 6.86
CA GLY A 10 -10.18 12.65 5.90
C GLY A 10 -9.23 11.46 6.00
N ALA A 11 -8.84 11.09 7.23
CA ALA A 11 -8.02 9.91 7.49
C ALA A 11 -8.71 8.61 7.05
N PHE A 12 -10.01 8.46 7.31
CA PHE A 12 -10.82 7.33 6.85
C PHE A 12 -10.81 7.21 5.33
N ILE A 13 -11.08 8.30 4.60
CA ILE A 13 -11.10 8.31 3.13
C ILE A 13 -9.74 7.91 2.56
N LEU A 14 -8.66 8.51 3.07
CA LEU A 14 -7.30 8.21 2.61
C LEU A 14 -6.95 6.73 2.84
N ARG A 15 -7.25 6.20 4.03
CA ARG A 15 -7.02 4.82 4.41
C ARG A 15 -7.79 3.84 3.52
N VAL A 16 -9.09 4.09 3.33
CA VAL A 16 -9.94 3.22 2.50
C VAL A 16 -9.52 3.27 1.04
N ALA A 17 -9.23 4.45 0.49
CA ALA A 17 -8.75 4.61 -0.88
C ALA A 17 -7.45 3.82 -1.10
N LEU A 18 -6.49 3.94 -0.17
CA LEU A 18 -5.24 3.19 -0.22
C LEU A 18 -5.47 1.67 -0.15
N GLY A 19 -6.35 1.22 0.75
CA GLY A 19 -6.70 -0.20 0.88
C GLY A 19 -7.39 -0.76 -0.37
N VAL A 20 -8.33 -0.02 -0.96
CA VAL A 20 -9.01 -0.40 -2.22
C VAL A 20 -8.00 -0.49 -3.36
N MET A 21 -7.04 0.44 -3.44
CA MET A 21 -5.97 0.39 -4.44
C MET A 21 -5.15 -0.91 -4.32
N TYR A 22 -4.71 -1.29 -3.11
CA TYR A 22 -3.99 -2.55 -2.90
C TYR A 22 -4.84 -3.79 -3.27
N LEU A 23 -6.12 -3.81 -2.90
CA LEU A 23 -7.04 -4.88 -3.29
C LEU A 23 -7.22 -4.97 -4.81
N ALA A 24 -7.33 -3.84 -5.50
CA ALA A 24 -7.41 -3.81 -6.95
C ALA A 24 -6.13 -4.36 -7.61
N HIS A 25 -4.95 -3.96 -7.11
CA HIS A 25 -3.67 -4.47 -7.62
C HIS A 25 -3.47 -5.96 -7.36
N SER A 26 -3.89 -6.46 -6.20
CA SER A 26 -3.78 -7.89 -5.90
C SER A 26 -4.87 -8.70 -6.59
N LEU A 27 -6.15 -8.45 -6.29
CA LEU A 27 -7.24 -9.33 -6.72
C LEU A 27 -7.60 -9.15 -8.20
N VAL A 28 -7.59 -7.89 -8.72
CA VAL A 28 -7.95 -7.67 -10.11
C VAL A 28 -6.73 -7.88 -11.00
N LEU A 29 -5.62 -7.19 -10.78
CA LEU A 29 -4.48 -7.26 -11.69
C LEU A 29 -3.69 -8.57 -11.52
N LYS A 30 -3.17 -8.88 -10.32
CA LYS A 30 -2.27 -10.03 -10.13
C LYS A 30 -2.99 -11.38 -10.12
N LEU A 31 -4.25 -11.46 -9.66
CA LEU A 31 -4.98 -12.71 -9.64
C LEU A 31 -5.77 -12.94 -10.94
N TYR A 32 -6.59 -11.96 -11.34
CA TYR A 32 -7.53 -12.14 -12.44
C TYR A 32 -6.90 -11.84 -13.82
N VAL A 33 -6.18 -10.71 -13.98
CA VAL A 33 -5.62 -10.29 -15.27
C VAL A 33 -4.31 -11.02 -15.60
N PHE A 34 -3.31 -10.94 -14.71
CA PHE A 34 -1.99 -11.51 -14.98
C PHE A 34 -1.85 -12.96 -14.54
N THR A 35 -2.76 -13.47 -13.72
CA THR A 35 -2.66 -14.72 -12.97
C THR A 35 -1.50 -14.73 -11.96
N LEU A 36 -1.61 -15.55 -10.93
CA LEU A 36 -0.53 -15.68 -9.94
C LEU A 36 0.75 -16.26 -10.56
N ALA A 37 0.60 -17.19 -11.51
CA ALA A 37 1.72 -17.77 -12.24
C ALA A 37 2.44 -16.72 -13.11
N GLY A 38 1.68 -15.90 -13.85
CA GLY A 38 2.23 -14.80 -14.65
C GLY A 38 2.93 -13.75 -13.79
N ASN A 39 2.34 -13.41 -12.64
CA ASN A 39 2.99 -12.52 -11.68
C ASN A 39 4.32 -13.11 -11.15
N ALA A 40 4.37 -14.41 -10.84
CA ALA A 40 5.61 -15.09 -10.44
C ALA A 40 6.66 -15.09 -11.56
N GLN A 41 6.26 -15.32 -12.81
CA GLN A 41 7.14 -15.23 -13.98
C GLN A 41 7.72 -13.83 -14.17
N PHE A 42 6.89 -12.78 -13.98
CA PHE A 42 7.36 -11.39 -14.03
C PHE A 42 8.48 -11.14 -13.02
N PHE A 43 8.35 -11.59 -11.76
CA PHE A 43 9.42 -11.45 -10.78
C PHE A 43 10.69 -12.20 -11.21
N GLY A 44 10.56 -13.39 -11.79
CA GLY A 44 11.68 -14.13 -12.38
C GLY A 44 12.37 -13.37 -13.51
N SER A 45 11.62 -12.70 -14.39
CA SER A 45 12.19 -11.95 -15.52
C SER A 45 13.00 -10.72 -15.12
N ILE A 46 12.71 -10.14 -13.94
CA ILE A 46 13.47 -9.00 -13.38
C ILE A 46 14.59 -9.44 -12.41
N GLY A 47 14.92 -10.74 -12.38
CA GLY A 47 16.02 -11.29 -11.59
C GLY A 47 15.68 -11.56 -10.11
N LEU A 48 14.40 -11.52 -9.73
CA LEU A 48 13.95 -11.86 -8.38
C LEU A 48 13.40 -13.29 -8.32
N PRO A 49 13.48 -13.96 -7.17
CA PRO A 49 12.87 -15.28 -7.02
C PRO A 49 11.37 -15.25 -7.30
N ALA A 50 10.85 -16.21 -8.05
CA ALA A 50 9.44 -16.26 -8.45
C ALA A 50 8.44 -16.24 -7.27
N TRP A 51 8.84 -16.77 -6.11
CA TRP A 51 8.00 -16.74 -4.90
C TRP A 51 7.69 -15.32 -4.38
N PHE A 52 8.52 -14.31 -4.72
CA PHE A 52 8.23 -12.91 -4.40
C PHE A 52 6.88 -12.46 -5.00
N GLY A 53 6.53 -12.95 -6.19
CA GLY A 53 5.25 -12.67 -6.81
C GLY A 53 4.05 -13.07 -5.95
N TYR A 54 4.13 -14.25 -5.33
CA TYR A 54 3.11 -14.72 -4.39
C TYR A 54 3.14 -13.92 -3.07
N ALA A 55 4.33 -13.67 -2.53
CA ALA A 55 4.47 -12.90 -1.29
C ALA A 55 3.90 -11.49 -1.41
N VAL A 56 4.19 -10.79 -2.51
CA VAL A 56 3.63 -9.46 -2.80
C VAL A 56 2.12 -9.51 -2.96
N PHE A 57 1.59 -10.51 -3.68
CA PHE A 57 0.14 -10.70 -3.83
C PHE A 57 -0.55 -10.82 -2.46
N PHE A 58 -0.07 -11.71 -1.58
CA PHE A 58 -0.68 -11.89 -0.26
C PHE A 58 -0.50 -10.67 0.64
N ALA A 59 0.66 -10.01 0.59
CA ALA A 59 0.89 -8.79 1.35
C ALA A 59 -0.10 -7.69 0.97
N GLU A 60 -0.32 -7.47 -0.33
CA GLU A 60 -1.27 -6.47 -0.83
C GLU A 60 -2.74 -6.86 -0.53
N ALA A 61 -3.11 -8.12 -0.74
CA ALA A 61 -4.48 -8.58 -0.50
C ALA A 61 -4.85 -8.47 0.99
N ILE A 62 -4.00 -8.99 1.87
CA ILE A 62 -4.23 -8.97 3.31
C ILE A 62 -4.11 -7.54 3.84
N GLY A 63 -3.03 -6.83 3.47
CA GLY A 63 -2.80 -5.46 3.91
C GLY A 63 -3.88 -4.50 3.42
N GLY A 64 -4.31 -4.63 2.16
CA GLY A 64 -5.43 -3.85 1.61
C GLY A 64 -6.74 -4.08 2.36
N ALA A 65 -7.08 -5.33 2.67
CA ALA A 65 -8.26 -5.66 3.48
C ALA A 65 -8.18 -5.06 4.89
N LEU A 66 -7.03 -5.18 5.56
CA LEU A 66 -6.81 -4.61 6.89
C LEU A 66 -6.91 -3.07 6.86
N LEU A 67 -6.40 -2.41 5.82
CA LEU A 67 -6.55 -0.97 5.64
C LEU A 67 -8.01 -0.58 5.45
N VAL A 68 -8.77 -1.25 4.58
CA VAL A 68 -10.21 -0.96 4.40
C VAL A 68 -10.97 -1.10 5.71
N LEU A 69 -10.73 -2.18 6.44
CA LEU A 69 -11.38 -2.45 7.73
C LEU A 69 -10.90 -1.54 8.86
N GLY A 70 -9.77 -0.89 8.72
CA GLY A 70 -9.16 -0.09 9.79
C GLY A 70 -8.65 -0.94 10.95
N VAL A 71 -7.97 -2.02 10.62
CA VAL A 71 -7.33 -2.90 11.60
C VAL A 71 -5.84 -2.62 11.59
N TYR A 72 -5.33 -2.01 12.67
CA TYR A 72 -3.92 -1.63 12.84
C TYR A 72 -3.36 -0.90 11.61
N ALA A 73 -4.09 0.09 11.08
CA ALA A 73 -3.77 0.70 9.79
C ALA A 73 -2.38 1.35 9.74
N ARG A 74 -1.89 1.91 10.86
CA ARG A 74 -0.54 2.51 10.92
C ARG A 74 0.57 1.50 10.62
N PRO A 75 0.74 0.40 11.39
CA PRO A 75 1.77 -0.58 11.11
C PRO A 75 1.53 -1.32 9.78
N VAL A 76 0.29 -1.55 9.37
CA VAL A 76 -0.03 -2.17 8.07
C VAL A 76 0.42 -1.28 6.92
N ALA A 77 0.11 0.02 6.95
CA ALA A 77 0.55 0.96 5.92
C ALA A 77 2.09 0.99 5.81
N LEU A 78 2.81 1.04 6.96
CA LEU A 78 4.27 0.99 6.96
C LEU A 78 4.83 -0.34 6.43
N ALA A 79 4.21 -1.46 6.78
CA ALA A 79 4.64 -2.79 6.31
C ALA A 79 4.49 -2.95 4.78
N LEU A 80 3.58 -2.21 4.16
CA LEU A 80 3.38 -2.21 2.70
C LEU A 80 4.31 -1.25 1.94
N VAL A 81 4.97 -0.31 2.61
CA VAL A 81 5.92 0.63 1.95
C VAL A 81 7.01 -0.09 1.16
N PRO A 82 7.68 -1.16 1.65
CA PRO A 82 8.68 -1.88 0.86
C PRO A 82 8.15 -2.42 -0.48
N VAL A 83 6.89 -2.85 -0.54
CA VAL A 83 6.25 -3.32 -1.79
C VAL A 83 6.16 -2.16 -2.79
N LEU A 84 5.75 -0.98 -2.34
CA LEU A 84 5.64 0.23 -3.18
C LEU A 84 7.01 0.76 -3.62
N VAL A 85 8.01 0.71 -2.75
CA VAL A 85 9.39 1.08 -3.09
C VAL A 85 9.94 0.12 -4.15
N GLY A 86 9.67 -1.18 -4.00
CA GLY A 86 9.99 -2.19 -5.03
C GLY A 86 9.30 -1.89 -6.36
N ALA A 87 8.02 -1.54 -6.33
CA ALA A 87 7.28 -1.15 -7.54
C ALA A 87 7.89 0.11 -8.17
N ALA A 88 8.22 1.14 -7.39
CA ALA A 88 8.88 2.34 -7.89
C ALA A 88 10.24 2.02 -8.53
N TRP A 89 11.01 1.12 -7.94
CA TRP A 89 12.28 0.66 -8.49
C TRP A 89 12.11 -0.05 -9.85
N VAL A 90 11.13 -0.94 -9.96
CA VAL A 90 10.83 -1.65 -11.22
C VAL A 90 10.45 -0.68 -12.33
N HIS A 91 9.65 0.34 -12.01
CA HIS A 91 9.18 1.33 -13.00
C HIS A 91 10.14 2.50 -13.22
N TRP A 92 11.28 2.56 -12.50
CA TRP A 92 12.19 3.70 -12.55
C TRP A 92 12.70 4.04 -13.95
N GLY A 93 13.03 3.00 -14.75
CA GLY A 93 13.49 3.14 -16.13
C GLY A 93 12.45 3.62 -17.13
N ASN A 94 11.17 3.59 -16.79
CA ASN A 94 10.04 3.91 -17.69
C ASN A 94 9.68 5.41 -17.70
N GLY A 95 10.42 6.24 -16.95
CA GLY A 95 10.14 7.66 -16.81
C GLY A 95 9.10 7.99 -15.73
N TRP A 96 8.82 9.28 -15.59
CA TRP A 96 7.95 9.82 -14.52
C TRP A 96 6.49 9.39 -14.69
N VAL A 97 5.92 9.64 -15.87
CA VAL A 97 4.47 9.61 -16.11
C VAL A 97 3.92 8.18 -16.06
N PHE A 98 2.85 7.96 -15.28
CA PHE A 98 2.19 6.66 -15.17
C PHE A 98 1.67 6.11 -16.51
N SER A 99 1.36 6.98 -17.48
CA SER A 99 0.90 6.62 -18.83
C SER A 99 2.02 6.24 -19.81
N SER A 100 3.29 6.27 -19.36
CA SER A 100 4.41 5.76 -20.15
C SER A 100 4.21 4.29 -20.51
N PRO A 101 4.78 3.77 -21.61
CA PRO A 101 4.83 2.34 -21.85
C PRO A 101 5.37 1.61 -20.62
N ASP A 102 4.67 0.57 -20.21
CA ASP A 102 4.97 -0.22 -18.98
C ASP A 102 4.84 0.53 -17.65
N GLY A 103 4.24 1.74 -17.67
CA GLY A 103 3.96 2.56 -16.47
C GLY A 103 5.18 3.31 -15.92
N GLY A 104 4.99 4.55 -15.49
CA GLY A 104 6.02 5.36 -14.83
C GLY A 104 6.03 5.20 -13.31
N TRP A 105 7.06 5.80 -12.66
CA TRP A 105 7.27 5.65 -11.22
C TRP A 105 6.53 6.68 -10.33
N GLU A 106 5.85 7.69 -10.92
CA GLU A 106 5.12 8.70 -10.13
C GLU A 106 4.05 8.08 -9.23
N TYR A 107 3.30 7.12 -9.76
CA TYR A 107 2.19 6.51 -9.03
C TYR A 107 2.64 5.69 -7.81
N PRO A 108 3.59 4.73 -7.92
CA PRO A 108 4.08 4.03 -6.74
C PRO A 108 4.75 4.95 -5.72
N VAL A 109 5.45 6.01 -6.14
CA VAL A 109 6.03 7.01 -5.21
C VAL A 109 4.92 7.79 -4.49
N PHE A 110 3.87 8.22 -5.20
CA PHE A 110 2.72 8.86 -4.56
C PHE A 110 2.08 7.94 -3.50
N LEU A 111 1.97 6.65 -3.79
CA LEU A 111 1.41 5.68 -2.84
C LEU A 111 2.32 5.45 -1.61
N VAL A 112 3.65 5.55 -1.77
CA VAL A 112 4.57 5.59 -0.61
C VAL A 112 4.22 6.77 0.29
N VAL A 113 4.08 7.97 -0.27
CA VAL A 113 3.72 9.18 0.49
C VAL A 113 2.35 9.02 1.15
N ALA A 114 1.36 8.48 0.44
CA ALA A 114 0.03 8.22 0.99
C ALA A 114 0.08 7.20 2.15
N SER A 115 0.89 6.15 2.03
CA SER A 115 1.09 5.14 3.10
C SER A 115 1.73 5.76 4.34
N LEU A 116 2.73 6.61 4.16
CA LEU A 116 3.34 7.37 5.25
C LEU A 116 2.34 8.33 5.90
N ALA A 117 1.51 9.00 5.09
CA ALA A 117 0.45 9.86 5.61
C ALA A 117 -0.56 9.08 6.46
N VAL A 118 -1.02 7.90 6.02
CA VAL A 118 -1.89 7.01 6.82
C VAL A 118 -1.21 6.60 8.13
N ALA A 119 0.08 6.26 8.09
CA ALA A 119 0.83 5.88 9.29
C ALA A 119 0.93 7.03 10.31
N LEU A 120 1.08 8.27 9.84
CA LEU A 120 1.18 9.47 10.70
C LEU A 120 -0.19 9.93 11.21
N VAL A 121 -1.18 10.05 10.32
CA VAL A 121 -2.53 10.55 10.66
C VAL A 121 -3.32 9.52 11.46
N GLY A 122 -3.18 8.25 11.14
CA GLY A 122 -3.84 7.14 11.84
C GLY A 122 -5.08 6.61 11.14
N GLU A 123 -5.84 5.81 11.88
CA GLU A 123 -6.96 5.03 11.35
C GLU A 123 -8.15 5.87 10.92
N GLY A 124 -8.38 7.01 11.56
CA GLY A 124 -9.54 7.84 11.30
C GLY A 124 -10.86 7.24 11.79
N ALA A 125 -11.96 7.76 11.25
CA ALA A 125 -13.30 7.27 11.56
C ALA A 125 -13.53 5.82 11.10
N TYR A 126 -14.50 5.15 11.72
CA TYR A 126 -14.97 3.79 11.36
C TYR A 126 -13.88 2.71 11.33
N ALA A 127 -12.81 2.86 12.11
CA ALA A 127 -11.81 1.82 12.26
C ALA A 127 -12.31 0.71 13.21
N LEU A 128 -12.22 -0.56 12.76
CA LEU A 128 -12.66 -1.70 13.58
C LEU A 128 -11.70 -1.96 14.74
N LYS A 129 -10.40 -1.82 14.53
CA LYS A 129 -9.39 -2.07 15.56
C LYS A 129 -8.22 -1.09 15.42
N PRO A 130 -8.30 0.08 16.06
CA PRO A 130 -7.23 1.08 16.01
C PRO A 130 -5.90 0.57 16.58
N THR A 131 -4.81 1.15 16.09
CA THR A 131 -3.45 0.87 16.61
C THR A 131 -3.35 1.27 18.08
N PRO A 132 -2.93 0.36 18.99
CA PRO A 132 -2.80 0.68 20.41
C PRO A 132 -1.83 1.85 20.67
N PRO A 133 -2.13 2.75 21.63
CA PRO A 133 -1.28 3.90 21.95
C PRO A 133 0.18 3.52 22.26
N ALA A 134 0.41 2.37 22.89
CA ALA A 134 1.75 1.87 23.20
C ALA A 134 2.61 1.63 21.93
N LEU A 135 1.99 1.25 20.81
CA LEU A 135 2.70 1.14 19.52
C LEU A 135 2.93 2.52 18.90
N VAL A 136 1.96 3.43 19.00
CA VAL A 136 2.09 4.80 18.46
C VAL A 136 3.25 5.53 19.13
N THR A 137 3.39 5.43 20.45
CA THR A 137 4.49 6.09 21.20
C THR A 137 5.87 5.52 20.87
N ARG A 138 5.98 4.26 20.46
CA ARG A 138 7.25 3.70 19.97
C ARG A 138 7.69 4.32 18.63
N PHE A 139 6.76 4.56 17.71
CA PHE A 139 7.07 5.23 16.44
C PHE A 139 7.44 6.71 16.61
N ALA A 140 6.90 7.39 17.63
CA ALA A 140 7.18 8.80 17.89
C ALA A 140 8.51 9.05 18.62
N ARG A 141 9.15 8.01 19.15
CA ARG A 141 10.43 8.09 19.91
C ARG A 141 11.63 7.56 19.15
N ALA A 142 11.43 6.96 17.97
CA ALA A 142 12.46 6.47 17.08
C ALA A 142 12.84 7.52 16.01
#